data_cdaf192618f84a449fc48bc0cde41aa6
#
_entry.id   cdaf192618f84a449fc48bc0cde41aa6
#
_cell.length_a   1.000
_cell.length_b   1.000
_cell.length_c   1.000
_cell.angle_alpha   90.00
_cell.angle_beta   90.00
_cell.angle_gamma   90.00
#
_symmetry.space_group_name_H-M   'P 1'
#
loop_
_entity.id
_entity.type
_entity.pdbx_description
1 polymer ?
#
loop_
_entity_poly.entity_id
_entity_poly.type
_entity_poly.pdbx_seq_one_letter_code
_entity_poly.pdbx_strand_id
1 'polypeptide(L)'
;MKKLALVVGLAATLFATAAEAMTVQEFLTAAARIPRNPTALLRADTRRLIAEVRTAGETIGNEREAAIAAGRRPAFCPPGGRASVSADALLARLNSIPPARRNISVTQAMREWMAERHPCPAS
;
A
#
# COMPACT_ATOMS: atom_id res chain seq x y z
N MET A 1 59.19 -8.36 7.40
CA MET A 1 58.31 -8.00 6.28
C MET A 1 56.86 -8.17 6.72
N LYS A 2 56.19 -7.11 6.90
CA LYS A 2 54.76 -7.14 7.27
C LYS A 2 53.95 -7.18 5.98
N LYS A 3 53.29 -8.33 5.74
CA LYS A 3 52.31 -8.41 4.66
C LYS A 3 51.03 -7.72 5.13
N LEU A 4 50.76 -6.55 4.60
CA LEU A 4 49.45 -5.89 4.72
C LEU A 4 48.46 -6.70 3.88
N ALA A 5 47.68 -7.54 4.53
CA ALA A 5 46.49 -8.10 3.88
C ALA A 5 45.46 -7.02 3.80
N LEU A 6 45.29 -6.44 2.60
CA LEU A 6 44.19 -5.57 2.28
C LEU A 6 42.95 -6.46 2.23
N VAL A 7 42.21 -6.49 3.32
CA VAL A 7 40.86 -7.04 3.32
C VAL A 7 40.00 -5.98 2.64
N VAL A 8 39.83 -6.10 1.33
CA VAL A 8 38.78 -5.38 0.61
C VAL A 8 37.48 -6.00 1.05
N GLY A 9 36.88 -5.42 2.08
CA GLY A 9 35.53 -5.73 2.47
C GLY A 9 34.61 -5.31 1.33
N LEU A 10 34.14 -6.27 0.56
CA LEU A 10 33.04 -6.09 -0.38
C LEU A 10 31.80 -5.78 0.45
N ALA A 11 31.56 -4.51 0.71
CA ALA A 11 30.26 -4.06 1.19
C ALA A 11 29.27 -4.28 0.04
N ALA A 12 28.66 -5.46 0.01
CA ALA A 12 27.48 -5.67 -0.81
C ALA A 12 26.39 -4.75 -0.24
N THR A 13 26.30 -3.54 -0.76
CA THR A 13 25.15 -2.71 -0.59
C THR A 13 24.01 -3.43 -1.30
N LEU A 14 23.26 -4.19 -0.52
CA LEU A 14 21.95 -4.66 -0.92
C LEU A 14 21.09 -3.41 -1.12
N PHE A 15 21.10 -2.87 -2.34
CA PHE A 15 20.03 -2.01 -2.78
C PHE A 15 18.79 -2.91 -2.86
N ALA A 16 18.07 -3.02 -1.74
CA ALA A 16 16.71 -3.41 -1.82
C ALA A 16 16.04 -2.33 -2.69
N THR A 17 15.88 -2.65 -3.98
CA THR A 17 14.91 -1.93 -4.79
C THR A 17 13.58 -2.23 -4.12
N ALA A 18 13.18 -1.35 -3.21
CA ALA A 18 11.81 -1.26 -2.81
C ALA A 18 11.05 -1.09 -4.12
N ALA A 19 10.27 -2.13 -4.51
CA ALA A 19 9.33 -1.98 -5.59
C ALA A 19 8.55 -0.71 -5.25
N GLU A 20 8.77 0.35 -6.02
CA GLU A 20 8.14 1.63 -5.74
C GLU A 20 6.64 1.38 -5.66
N ALA A 21 6.03 1.70 -4.52
CA ALA A 21 4.62 1.58 -4.33
C ALA A 21 3.92 2.40 -5.41
N MET A 22 2.99 1.77 -6.12
CA MET A 22 2.24 2.41 -7.19
C MET A 22 1.56 3.68 -6.66
N THR A 23 1.68 4.78 -7.41
CA THR A 23 0.95 6.00 -7.07
C THR A 23 -0.54 5.87 -7.39
N VAL A 24 -1.36 6.70 -6.75
CA VAL A 24 -2.79 6.79 -7.06
C VAL A 24 -3.00 7.11 -8.55
N GLN A 25 -2.21 8.01 -9.12
CA GLN A 25 -2.32 8.36 -10.53
C GLN A 25 -2.02 7.18 -11.45
N GLU A 26 -0.97 6.43 -11.17
CA GLU A 26 -0.61 5.22 -11.93
C GLU A 26 -1.71 4.17 -11.83
N PHE A 27 -2.26 3.97 -10.64
CA PHE A 27 -3.35 3.02 -10.39
C PHE A 27 -4.61 3.38 -11.20
N LEU A 28 -5.04 4.64 -11.12
CA LEU A 28 -6.23 5.12 -11.85
C LEU A 28 -6.04 5.06 -13.36
N THR A 29 -4.85 5.37 -13.85
CA THR A 29 -4.53 5.27 -15.28
C THR A 29 -4.61 3.82 -15.75
N ALA A 30 -4.07 2.88 -15.00
CA ALA A 30 -4.16 1.46 -15.31
C ALA A 30 -5.60 0.94 -15.21
N ALA A 31 -6.32 1.33 -14.17
CA ALA A 31 -7.72 0.92 -13.97
C ALA A 31 -8.64 1.38 -15.11
N ALA A 32 -8.39 2.56 -15.66
CA ALA A 32 -9.19 3.11 -16.77
C ALA A 32 -9.07 2.28 -18.06
N ARG A 33 -8.01 1.49 -18.19
CA ARG A 33 -7.78 0.61 -19.36
C ARG A 33 -8.42 -0.76 -19.23
N ILE A 34 -8.93 -1.09 -18.04
CA ILE A 34 -9.52 -2.40 -17.79
C ILE A 34 -10.99 -2.39 -18.21
N PRO A 35 -11.41 -3.30 -19.13
CA PRO A 35 -12.81 -3.41 -19.49
C PRO A 35 -13.66 -3.90 -18.33
N ARG A 36 -14.86 -3.36 -18.17
CA ARG A 36 -15.80 -3.77 -17.11
C ARG A 36 -16.63 -4.98 -17.57
N ASN A 37 -15.97 -6.12 -17.69
CA ASN A 37 -16.60 -7.39 -18.04
C ASN A 37 -15.86 -8.56 -17.39
N PRO A 38 -16.42 -9.79 -17.37
CA PRO A 38 -15.78 -10.92 -16.71
C PRO A 38 -14.37 -11.26 -17.20
N THR A 39 -14.03 -10.91 -18.46
CA THR A 39 -12.69 -11.17 -19.00
C THR A 39 -11.62 -10.30 -18.35
N ALA A 40 -11.99 -9.23 -17.64
CA ALA A 40 -11.06 -8.37 -16.92
C ALA A 40 -10.20 -9.15 -15.93
N LEU A 41 -10.76 -10.19 -15.29
CA LEU A 41 -10.04 -11.02 -14.30
C LEU A 41 -8.91 -11.84 -14.94
N LEU A 42 -8.93 -12.03 -16.26
CA LEU A 42 -7.89 -12.76 -16.98
C LEU A 42 -6.72 -11.86 -17.39
N ARG A 43 -6.86 -10.55 -17.26
CA ARG A 43 -5.84 -9.60 -17.68
C ARG A 43 -4.72 -9.50 -16.64
N ALA A 44 -3.48 -9.41 -17.13
CA ALA A 44 -2.31 -9.27 -16.28
C ALA A 44 -2.32 -7.92 -15.51
N ASP A 45 -2.79 -6.85 -16.13
CA ASP A 45 -2.89 -5.52 -15.50
C ASP A 45 -3.91 -5.51 -14.36
N THR A 46 -5.06 -6.19 -14.52
CA THR A 46 -6.04 -6.36 -13.44
C THR A 46 -5.42 -7.08 -12.22
N ARG A 47 -4.72 -8.18 -12.47
CA ARG A 47 -4.06 -8.95 -11.40
C ARG A 47 -2.99 -8.11 -10.69
N ARG A 48 -2.28 -7.28 -11.43
CA ARG A 48 -1.29 -6.36 -10.86
C ARG A 48 -1.94 -5.34 -9.93
N LEU A 49 -3.08 -4.76 -10.29
CA LEU A 49 -3.80 -3.83 -9.45
C LEU A 49 -4.35 -4.51 -8.18
N ILE A 50 -4.89 -5.71 -8.30
CA ILE A 50 -5.35 -6.51 -7.16
C ILE A 50 -4.18 -6.81 -6.20
N ALA A 51 -3.02 -7.18 -6.73
CA ALA A 51 -1.83 -7.42 -5.93
C ALA A 51 -1.37 -6.15 -5.20
N GLU A 52 -1.43 -4.99 -5.85
CA GLU A 52 -1.08 -3.70 -5.24
C GLU A 52 -2.00 -3.38 -4.06
N VAL A 53 -3.29 -3.54 -4.22
CA VAL A 53 -4.28 -3.32 -3.15
C VAL A 53 -4.08 -4.29 -1.99
N ARG A 54 -3.81 -5.54 -2.31
CA ARG A 54 -3.52 -6.57 -1.28
C ARG A 54 -2.28 -6.20 -0.48
N THR A 55 -1.20 -5.85 -1.14
CA THR A 55 0.05 -5.42 -0.48
C THR A 55 -0.17 -4.19 0.38
N ALA A 56 -0.91 -3.20 -0.11
CA ALA A 56 -1.25 -2.02 0.65
C ALA A 56 -2.07 -2.38 1.90
N GLY A 57 -3.06 -3.24 1.77
CA GLY A 57 -3.88 -3.72 2.88
C GLY A 57 -3.07 -4.46 3.94
N GLU A 58 -2.17 -5.34 3.52
CA GLU A 58 -1.26 -6.05 4.42
C GLU A 58 -0.33 -5.09 5.16
N THR A 59 0.21 -4.11 4.47
CA THR A 59 1.09 -3.10 5.07
C THR A 59 0.41 -2.32 6.17
N ILE A 60 -0.77 -1.76 5.90
CA ILE A 60 -1.51 -0.99 6.90
C ILE A 60 -2.06 -1.86 8.04
N GLY A 61 -2.42 -3.10 7.74
CA GLY A 61 -2.83 -4.08 8.76
C GLY A 61 -1.68 -4.43 9.71
N ASN A 62 -0.49 -4.65 9.17
CA ASN A 62 0.71 -4.93 9.96
C ASN A 62 1.13 -3.71 10.81
N GLU A 63 1.02 -2.50 10.26
CA GLU A 63 1.26 -1.27 11.03
C GLU A 63 0.31 -1.15 12.22
N ARG A 64 -0.97 -1.48 12.01
CA ARG A 64 -1.99 -1.48 13.05
C ARG A 64 -1.66 -2.49 14.16
N GLU A 65 -1.35 -3.71 13.80
CA GLU A 65 -0.99 -4.76 14.77
C GLU A 65 0.28 -4.40 15.55
N ALA A 66 1.28 -3.85 14.87
CA ALA A 66 2.52 -3.40 15.52
C ALA A 66 2.25 -2.27 16.53
N ALA A 67 1.37 -1.34 16.22
CA ALA A 67 0.98 -0.28 17.14
C ALA A 67 0.29 -0.85 18.38
N ILE A 68 -0.65 -1.78 18.20
CA ILE A 68 -1.35 -2.44 19.31
C ILE A 68 -0.37 -3.22 20.19
N ALA A 69 0.53 -3.99 19.60
CA ALA A 69 1.53 -4.76 20.32
C ALA A 69 2.50 -3.87 21.13
N ALA A 70 2.76 -2.67 20.64
CA ALA A 70 3.63 -1.68 21.33
C ALA A 70 2.87 -0.79 22.34
N GLY A 71 1.58 -1.03 22.56
CA GLY A 71 0.75 -0.21 23.44
C GLY A 71 0.45 1.18 22.89
N ARG A 72 0.64 1.39 21.58
CA ARG A 72 0.34 2.66 20.91
C ARG A 72 -1.07 2.63 20.31
N ARG A 73 -1.66 3.80 20.18
CA ARG A 73 -2.94 3.94 19.49
C ARG A 73 -2.78 3.59 18.01
N PRO A 74 -3.57 2.64 17.47
CA PRO A 74 -3.53 2.35 16.04
C PRO A 74 -4.14 3.50 15.22
N ALA A 75 -3.80 3.57 13.93
CA ALA A 75 -4.27 4.62 13.03
C ALA A 75 -5.77 4.48 12.68
N PHE A 76 -6.33 3.28 12.77
CA PHE A 76 -7.73 3.01 12.49
C PHE A 76 -8.23 1.81 13.32
N CYS A 77 -9.53 1.80 13.57
CA CYS A 77 -10.17 0.79 14.42
C CYS A 77 -11.42 0.20 13.73
N PRO A 78 -11.25 -0.72 12.77
CA PRO A 78 -12.38 -1.32 12.09
C PRO A 78 -13.16 -2.26 13.01
N PRO A 79 -14.49 -2.40 12.85
CA PRO A 79 -15.28 -3.35 13.60
C PRO A 79 -14.76 -4.78 13.43
N GLY A 80 -14.60 -5.51 14.53
CA GLY A 80 -14.05 -6.88 14.50
C GLY A 80 -12.59 -6.99 14.08
N GLY A 81 -11.86 -5.88 14.01
CA GLY A 81 -10.45 -5.86 13.63
C GLY A 81 -10.17 -6.06 12.14
N ARG A 82 -11.21 -6.08 11.30
CA ARG A 82 -11.07 -6.27 9.85
C ARG A 82 -11.82 -5.21 9.08
N ALA A 83 -11.13 -4.58 8.11
CA ALA A 83 -11.75 -3.71 7.14
C ALA A 83 -12.05 -4.48 5.85
N SER A 84 -13.24 -4.29 5.30
CA SER A 84 -13.64 -4.84 4.01
C SER A 84 -13.77 -3.70 3.01
N VAL A 85 -13.18 -3.89 1.83
CA VAL A 85 -13.14 -2.88 0.77
C VAL A 85 -13.60 -3.50 -0.54
N SER A 86 -14.66 -2.94 -1.15
CA SER A 86 -15.07 -3.31 -2.49
C SER A 86 -14.25 -2.56 -3.54
N ALA A 87 -14.13 -3.13 -4.73
CA ALA A 87 -13.43 -2.49 -5.83
C ALA A 87 -14.07 -1.13 -6.20
N ASP A 88 -15.40 -1.08 -6.23
CA ASP A 88 -16.13 0.16 -6.55
C ASP A 88 -15.90 1.26 -5.51
N ALA A 89 -15.93 0.90 -4.22
CA ALA A 89 -15.66 1.85 -3.14
C ALA A 89 -14.21 2.36 -3.19
N LEU A 90 -13.25 1.47 -3.47
CA LEU A 90 -11.85 1.86 -3.62
C LEU A 90 -11.66 2.83 -4.79
N LEU A 91 -12.20 2.50 -5.97
CA LEU A 91 -12.09 3.37 -7.14
C LEU A 91 -12.76 4.73 -6.90
N ALA A 92 -13.92 4.74 -6.27
CA ALA A 92 -14.61 5.99 -5.90
C ALA A 92 -13.74 6.83 -4.95
N ARG A 93 -13.12 6.21 -3.95
CA ARG A 93 -12.22 6.91 -3.03
C ARG A 93 -11.00 7.47 -3.73
N LEU A 94 -10.32 6.67 -4.56
CA LEU A 94 -9.12 7.12 -5.27
C LEU A 94 -9.44 8.24 -6.26
N ASN A 95 -10.59 8.17 -6.94
CA ASN A 95 -11.06 9.22 -7.84
C ASN A 95 -11.44 10.51 -7.10
N SER A 96 -11.79 10.44 -5.81
CA SER A 96 -12.09 11.62 -5.00
C SER A 96 -10.85 12.41 -4.60
N ILE A 97 -9.67 11.83 -4.73
CA ILE A 97 -8.41 12.52 -4.43
C ILE A 97 -8.14 13.56 -5.51
N PRO A 98 -7.91 14.82 -5.13
CA PRO A 98 -7.62 15.86 -6.13
C PRO A 98 -6.43 15.49 -7.01
N PRO A 99 -6.46 15.78 -8.32
CA PRO A 99 -5.36 15.46 -9.22
C PRO A 99 -3.98 15.91 -8.74
N ALA A 100 -3.89 17.04 -8.06
CA ALA A 100 -2.64 17.57 -7.51
C ALA A 100 -2.05 16.69 -6.39
N ARG A 101 -2.86 15.82 -5.76
CA ARG A 101 -2.43 14.91 -4.69
C ARG A 101 -2.29 13.46 -5.12
N ARG A 102 -2.52 13.13 -6.38
CA ARG A 102 -2.47 11.74 -6.88
C ARG A 102 -1.06 11.19 -7.05
N ASN A 103 -0.05 11.93 -6.63
CA ASN A 103 1.33 11.47 -6.54
C ASN A 103 1.63 10.67 -5.26
N ILE A 104 0.70 10.61 -4.31
CA ILE A 104 0.84 9.75 -3.13
C ILE A 104 0.68 8.28 -3.53
N SER A 105 1.27 7.37 -2.74
CA SER A 105 1.12 5.93 -2.97
C SER A 105 -0.31 5.46 -2.69
N VAL A 106 -0.69 4.37 -3.34
CA VAL A 106 -1.97 3.68 -3.03
C VAL A 106 -2.01 3.28 -1.56
N THR A 107 -0.88 2.84 -1.00
CA THR A 107 -0.77 2.50 0.43
C THR A 107 -1.10 3.71 1.31
N GLN A 108 -0.53 4.88 1.00
CA GLN A 108 -0.81 6.11 1.76
C GLN A 108 -2.28 6.53 1.62
N ALA A 109 -2.84 6.45 0.42
CA ALA A 109 -4.25 6.74 0.19
C ALA A 109 -5.17 5.82 1.00
N MET A 110 -4.85 4.54 1.06
CA MET A 110 -5.60 3.58 1.87
C MET A 110 -5.44 3.82 3.37
N ARG A 111 -4.26 4.21 3.81
CA ARG A 111 -4.00 4.58 5.21
C ARG A 111 -4.89 5.75 5.64
N GLU A 112 -4.93 6.80 4.86
CA GLU A 112 -5.79 7.96 5.11
C GLU A 112 -7.28 7.59 5.08
N TRP A 113 -7.69 6.78 4.11
CA TRP A 113 -9.07 6.34 3.98
C TRP A 113 -9.55 5.51 5.16
N MET A 114 -8.75 4.55 5.59
CA MET A 114 -9.10 3.71 6.74
C MET A 114 -9.19 4.52 8.04
N ALA A 115 -8.32 5.51 8.21
CA ALA A 115 -8.38 6.40 9.36
C ALA A 115 -9.65 7.26 9.39
N GLU A 116 -10.13 7.69 8.22
CA GLU A 116 -11.40 8.42 8.12
C GLU A 116 -12.62 7.53 8.30
N ARG A 117 -12.59 6.34 7.71
CA ARG A 117 -13.73 5.41 7.72
C ARG A 117 -13.92 4.71 9.06
N HIS A 118 -12.83 4.42 9.73
CA HIS A 118 -12.80 3.67 10.98
C HIS A 118 -11.97 4.39 12.04
N PRO A 119 -12.39 5.59 12.46
CA PRO A 119 -11.65 6.33 13.47
C PRO A 119 -11.62 5.54 14.77
N CYS A 120 -10.48 5.60 15.48
CA CYS A 120 -10.38 5.03 16.80
C CYS A 120 -11.09 5.92 17.81
N PRO A 121 -11.79 5.33 18.81
CA PRO A 121 -12.42 6.12 19.88
C PRO A 121 -11.38 6.97 20.60
N ALA A 122 -11.77 8.17 21.01
CA ALA A 122 -10.99 8.99 21.90
C ALA A 122 -10.89 8.25 23.25
N SER A 123 -9.67 8.03 23.75
CA SER A 123 -9.43 7.40 25.04
C SER A 123 -9.74 8.37 26.19
#